data_3d5d43e3ceba837ba12abf236b14b6b6
#
_entry.id   3d5d43e3ceba837ba12abf236b14b6b6
#
_cell.length_a   1.000
_cell.length_b   1.000
_cell.length_c   1.000
_cell.angle_alpha   90.00
_cell.angle_beta   90.00
_cell.angle_gamma   90.00
#
_symmetry.space_group_name_H-M   'P 1'
#
loop_
_entity.id
_entity.type
_entity.pdbx_description
1 polymer ?
#
loop_
_entity_poly.entity_id
_entity_poly.type
_entity_poly.pdbx_seq_one_letter_code
_entity_poly.pdbx_strand_id
1 'polypeptide(L)'
;MTRSPDDAMRKLLIFVHHPFDQWNAPAWFPKRLQREFPQVNVVNLPDYKRVDLEIVDAEIAVAWSIRPEQIAAAKKLRWIHSPAAAVHLLIFPELVNSDIILTNAREVHGPVVAEHVIALIFALAKKIPGSVRLQEKHIWGQQILWDELPRVREIAAATLGMIGLGSIGRPVVRSAKALGMRVIAVREHPEKGSEGADAVFGPPQIDEVFRQADYIVLAAPVTASTKAIANAERLALVKPDACLINVGRGQLVDEPALASALREKKIGGAALDVFPKEPLAADSPLWDVPNLLITPHTAAFTDKLWERHYSLFSENLRRYLSGQPLLAVVDKRKGY
;
A
#
# COMPACT_ATOMS: atom_id res chain seq x y z
N MET A 1 -29.28 39.64 7.48
CA MET A 1 -27.81 39.55 7.48
C MET A 1 -27.38 39.26 6.06
N THR A 2 -26.89 40.25 5.36
CA THR A 2 -26.39 40.15 3.99
C THR A 2 -25.06 39.40 4.01
N ARG A 3 -24.99 38.28 3.30
CA ARG A 3 -23.74 37.51 3.11
C ARG A 3 -22.70 38.44 2.45
N SER A 4 -21.48 38.41 2.99
CA SER A 4 -20.34 39.12 2.39
C SER A 4 -20.03 38.53 1.00
N PRO A 5 -19.49 39.32 0.03
CA PRO A 5 -19.07 38.80 -1.29
C PRO A 5 -18.02 37.68 -1.23
N ASP A 6 -17.38 37.47 -0.10
CA ASP A 6 -16.44 36.37 0.16
C ASP A 6 -17.09 35.03 0.52
N ASP A 7 -18.42 34.94 0.54
CA ASP A 7 -19.21 33.77 0.93
C ASP A 7 -19.57 32.87 -0.29
N ALA A 8 -18.76 32.92 -1.36
CA ALA A 8 -18.92 31.99 -2.47
C ALA A 8 -18.63 30.55 -1.95
N MET A 9 -19.63 29.66 -2.04
CA MET A 9 -19.50 28.27 -1.62
C MET A 9 -18.25 27.62 -2.28
N ARG A 10 -17.36 27.09 -1.46
CA ARG A 10 -16.15 26.38 -1.94
C ARG A 10 -16.56 25.19 -2.76
N LYS A 11 -15.99 25.02 -3.96
CA LYS A 11 -16.31 23.90 -4.84
C LYS A 11 -15.36 22.74 -4.58
N LEU A 12 -15.93 21.59 -4.22
CA LEU A 12 -15.27 20.29 -4.12
C LEU A 12 -15.64 19.48 -5.35
N LEU A 13 -14.66 19.18 -6.18
CA LEU A 13 -14.81 18.35 -7.38
C LEU A 13 -14.33 16.93 -7.11
N ILE A 14 -15.19 15.93 -7.35
CA ILE A 14 -14.86 14.50 -7.21
C ILE A 14 -14.92 13.86 -8.59
N PHE A 15 -13.80 13.27 -9.05
CA PHE A 15 -13.70 12.52 -10.30
C PHE A 15 -12.77 11.31 -10.12
N VAL A 16 -13.35 10.29 -9.52
CA VAL A 16 -12.69 9.04 -9.12
C VAL A 16 -13.31 7.91 -9.93
N HIS A 17 -12.69 7.56 -11.04
CA HIS A 17 -13.16 6.49 -11.93
C HIS A 17 -12.04 5.52 -12.25
N HIS A 18 -12.34 4.24 -12.10
CA HIS A 18 -11.43 3.14 -12.34
C HIS A 18 -12.19 1.95 -12.95
N PRO A 19 -11.59 1.15 -13.85
CA PRO A 19 -12.24 -0.06 -14.40
C PRO A 19 -12.66 -1.08 -13.34
N PHE A 20 -11.97 -1.12 -12.20
CA PHE A 20 -12.30 -1.99 -11.08
C PHE A 20 -13.23 -1.27 -10.10
N ASP A 21 -14.43 -1.83 -9.88
CA ASP A 21 -15.54 -1.19 -9.18
C ASP A 21 -15.20 -0.71 -7.77
N GLN A 22 -14.44 -1.48 -7.00
CA GLN A 22 -14.08 -1.13 -5.64
C GLN A 22 -13.32 0.20 -5.53
N TRP A 23 -12.62 0.61 -6.59
CA TRP A 23 -11.84 1.84 -6.61
C TRP A 23 -12.67 3.08 -7.00
N ASN A 24 -13.95 2.90 -7.28
CA ASN A 24 -14.87 4.00 -7.59
C ASN A 24 -15.56 4.49 -6.33
N ALA A 25 -15.69 5.81 -6.21
CA ALA A 25 -16.43 6.41 -5.10
C ALA A 25 -17.91 5.98 -5.15
N PRO A 26 -18.44 5.30 -4.12
CA PRO A 26 -19.83 4.89 -4.11
C PRO A 26 -20.76 6.11 -4.03
N ALA A 27 -21.99 5.97 -4.53
CA ALA A 27 -22.93 7.08 -4.62
C ALA A 27 -23.26 7.74 -3.27
N TRP A 28 -23.09 7.05 -2.15
CA TRP A 28 -23.30 7.61 -0.82
C TRP A 28 -22.18 8.59 -0.39
N PHE A 29 -20.95 8.44 -0.91
CA PHE A 29 -19.78 9.22 -0.49
C PHE A 29 -19.97 10.72 -0.76
N PRO A 30 -20.23 11.20 -2.02
CA PRO A 30 -20.49 12.62 -2.26
C PRO A 30 -21.77 13.11 -1.59
N LYS A 31 -22.83 12.30 -1.52
CA LYS A 31 -24.10 12.66 -0.85
C LYS A 31 -23.90 12.90 0.64
N ARG A 32 -23.11 12.07 1.31
CA ARG A 32 -22.82 12.22 2.73
C ARG A 32 -21.96 13.45 2.98
N LEU A 33 -20.95 13.72 2.12
CA LEU A 33 -20.16 14.94 2.20
C LEU A 33 -21.03 16.21 2.04
N GLN A 34 -21.93 16.25 1.05
CA GLN A 34 -22.82 17.39 0.85
C GLN A 34 -23.73 17.64 2.06
N ARG A 35 -24.20 16.57 2.71
CA ARG A 35 -25.06 16.69 3.90
C ARG A 35 -24.28 17.17 5.12
N GLU A 36 -23.06 16.67 5.32
CA GLU A 36 -22.23 17.00 6.50
C GLU A 36 -21.56 18.37 6.38
N PHE A 37 -21.29 18.80 5.14
CA PHE A 37 -20.63 20.08 4.84
C PHE A 37 -21.49 20.96 3.91
N PRO A 38 -22.61 21.51 4.39
CA PRO A 38 -23.55 22.27 3.55
C PRO A 38 -22.96 23.58 2.99
N GLN A 39 -21.85 24.07 3.57
CA GLN A 39 -21.09 25.23 3.11
C GLN A 39 -20.15 24.93 1.92
N VAL A 40 -20.04 23.65 1.49
CA VAL A 40 -19.24 23.21 0.35
C VAL A 40 -20.16 22.76 -0.77
N ASN A 41 -19.91 23.19 -2.00
CA ASN A 41 -20.62 22.70 -3.18
C ASN A 41 -19.92 21.43 -3.69
N VAL A 42 -20.49 20.26 -3.44
CA VAL A 42 -19.92 18.96 -3.83
C VAL A 42 -20.40 18.58 -5.24
N VAL A 43 -19.49 18.64 -6.20
CA VAL A 43 -19.73 18.22 -7.59
C VAL A 43 -19.06 16.88 -7.83
N ASN A 44 -19.85 15.82 -8.04
CA ASN A 44 -19.36 14.50 -8.39
C ASN A 44 -19.58 14.26 -9.88
N LEU A 45 -18.49 14.04 -10.62
CA LEU A 45 -18.57 13.75 -12.05
C LEU A 45 -18.78 12.27 -12.28
N PRO A 46 -19.64 11.87 -13.23
CA PRO A 46 -19.86 10.47 -13.59
C PRO A 46 -18.73 9.88 -14.45
N ASP A 47 -17.92 10.74 -15.07
CA ASP A 47 -16.79 10.38 -15.91
C ASP A 47 -15.78 11.54 -16.02
N TYR A 48 -14.71 11.35 -16.81
CA TYR A 48 -13.67 12.38 -17.00
C TYR A 48 -14.00 13.48 -18.04
N LYS A 49 -15.12 13.38 -18.79
CA LYS A 49 -15.41 14.27 -19.94
C LYS A 49 -15.56 15.74 -19.55
N ARG A 50 -16.07 16.02 -18.34
CA ARG A 50 -16.31 17.38 -17.88
C ARG A 50 -15.24 17.92 -16.93
N VAL A 51 -14.18 17.17 -16.66
CA VAL A 51 -13.14 17.59 -15.70
C VAL A 51 -12.52 18.92 -16.14
N ASP A 52 -12.19 19.09 -17.42
CA ASP A 52 -11.54 20.31 -17.94
C ASP A 52 -12.39 21.57 -17.74
N LEU A 53 -13.72 21.42 -17.78
CA LEU A 53 -14.65 22.53 -17.51
C LEU A 53 -14.82 22.79 -16.01
N GLU A 54 -15.00 21.73 -15.24
CA GLU A 54 -15.40 21.83 -13.83
C GLU A 54 -14.24 22.13 -12.88
N ILE A 55 -12.99 21.86 -13.30
CA ILE A 55 -11.81 22.09 -12.46
C ILE A 55 -11.39 23.55 -12.39
N VAL A 56 -11.79 24.36 -13.36
CA VAL A 56 -11.37 25.78 -13.49
C VAL A 56 -11.67 26.60 -12.25
N ASP A 57 -12.82 26.37 -11.63
CA ASP A 57 -13.29 27.09 -10.43
C ASP A 57 -13.32 26.21 -9.16
N ALA A 58 -12.84 24.96 -9.25
CA ALA A 58 -12.73 24.08 -8.10
C ALA A 58 -11.64 24.55 -7.13
N GLU A 59 -11.94 24.55 -5.84
CA GLU A 59 -10.97 24.82 -4.77
C GLU A 59 -10.35 23.53 -4.21
N ILE A 60 -11.11 22.44 -4.21
CA ILE A 60 -10.72 21.12 -3.72
C ILE A 60 -11.01 20.09 -4.80
N ALA A 61 -10.09 19.14 -5.00
CA ALA A 61 -10.28 18.01 -5.91
C ALA A 61 -10.03 16.68 -5.21
N VAL A 62 -10.84 15.67 -5.50
CA VAL A 62 -10.58 14.25 -5.16
C VAL A 62 -10.41 13.50 -6.47
N ALA A 63 -9.22 12.97 -6.72
CA ALA A 63 -8.87 12.38 -8.01
C ALA A 63 -7.75 11.34 -7.93
N TRP A 64 -7.81 10.33 -8.82
CA TRP A 64 -6.70 9.40 -9.05
C TRP A 64 -5.53 10.06 -9.79
N SER A 65 -5.85 10.89 -10.77
CA SER A 65 -4.90 11.61 -11.62
C SER A 65 -5.47 12.95 -12.05
N ILE A 66 -4.60 13.91 -12.29
CA ILE A 66 -4.90 15.22 -12.86
C ILE A 66 -3.81 15.50 -13.89
N ARG A 67 -4.18 16.06 -15.05
CA ARG A 67 -3.21 16.41 -16.09
C ARG A 67 -2.57 17.76 -15.81
N PRO A 68 -1.34 18.01 -16.32
CA PRO A 68 -0.65 19.30 -16.18
C PRO A 68 -1.50 20.50 -16.66
N GLU A 69 -2.20 20.36 -17.79
CA GLU A 69 -3.07 21.39 -18.38
C GLU A 69 -4.24 21.74 -17.45
N GLN A 70 -4.77 20.75 -16.74
CA GLN A 70 -5.83 20.93 -15.75
C GLN A 70 -5.35 21.72 -14.54
N ILE A 71 -4.13 21.46 -14.06
CA ILE A 71 -3.50 22.26 -12.99
C ILE A 71 -3.29 23.70 -13.44
N ALA A 72 -2.80 23.91 -14.67
CA ALA A 72 -2.60 25.25 -15.22
C ALA A 72 -3.92 26.04 -15.35
N ALA A 73 -5.03 25.36 -15.65
CA ALA A 73 -6.36 25.96 -15.77
C ALA A 73 -7.05 26.21 -14.42
N ALA A 74 -6.72 25.44 -13.38
CA ALA A 74 -7.40 25.42 -12.09
C ALA A 74 -6.96 26.58 -11.17
N LYS A 75 -7.39 27.82 -11.46
CA LYS A 75 -6.92 29.06 -10.78
C LYS A 75 -7.25 29.11 -9.29
N LYS A 76 -8.31 28.42 -8.86
CA LYS A 76 -8.77 28.41 -7.46
C LYS A 76 -8.32 27.18 -6.68
N LEU A 77 -7.71 26.17 -7.33
CA LEU A 77 -7.36 24.91 -6.70
C LEU A 77 -6.29 25.11 -5.61
N ARG A 78 -6.59 24.64 -4.40
CA ARG A 78 -5.73 24.74 -3.22
C ARG A 78 -5.39 23.40 -2.62
N TRP A 79 -6.25 22.39 -2.81
CA TRP A 79 -6.07 21.09 -2.22
C TRP A 79 -6.52 19.97 -3.17
N ILE A 80 -5.64 18.98 -3.35
CA ILE A 80 -5.93 17.72 -4.04
C ILE A 80 -5.82 16.57 -3.02
N HIS A 81 -6.83 15.73 -2.98
CA HIS A 81 -6.78 14.46 -2.25
C HIS A 81 -6.75 13.29 -3.23
N SER A 82 -5.68 12.49 -3.17
CA SER A 82 -5.59 11.23 -3.90
C SER A 82 -6.18 10.09 -3.07
N PRO A 83 -7.15 9.32 -3.59
CA PRO A 83 -7.59 8.10 -2.93
C PRO A 83 -6.57 6.95 -3.00
N ALA A 84 -5.46 7.10 -3.72
CA ALA A 84 -4.33 6.18 -3.66
C ALA A 84 -3.37 6.50 -2.50
N ALA A 85 -2.66 5.49 -2.02
CA ALA A 85 -1.48 5.69 -1.18
C ALA A 85 -0.28 6.18 -2.00
N ALA A 86 -0.11 5.65 -3.22
CA ALA A 86 0.93 6.09 -4.15
C ALA A 86 0.42 7.22 -5.05
N VAL A 87 1.22 8.27 -5.21
CA VAL A 87 0.83 9.49 -5.91
C VAL A 87 1.68 9.76 -7.17
N HIS A 88 2.37 8.76 -7.68
CA HIS A 88 3.27 8.93 -8.84
C HIS A 88 2.59 9.53 -10.08
N LEU A 89 1.29 9.29 -10.28
CA LEU A 89 0.50 9.90 -11.35
C LEU A 89 0.18 11.39 -11.13
N LEU A 90 0.46 11.92 -9.94
CA LEU A 90 0.26 13.31 -9.56
C LEU A 90 1.59 14.06 -9.38
N ILE A 91 2.73 13.37 -9.48
CA ILE A 91 4.06 13.99 -9.31
C ILE A 91 4.59 14.40 -10.68
N PHE A 92 4.31 15.63 -11.07
CA PHE A 92 4.80 16.26 -12.28
C PHE A 92 5.14 17.74 -12.00
N PRO A 93 5.97 18.42 -12.82
CA PRO A 93 6.55 19.73 -12.49
C PRO A 93 5.53 20.79 -12.09
N GLU A 94 4.39 20.87 -12.78
CA GLU A 94 3.36 21.88 -12.54
C GLU A 94 2.74 21.76 -11.15
N LEU A 95 2.50 20.52 -10.68
CA LEU A 95 1.97 20.31 -9.33
C LEU A 95 3.07 20.43 -8.27
N VAL A 96 4.27 19.90 -8.55
CA VAL A 96 5.41 19.95 -7.61
C VAL A 96 5.76 21.39 -7.27
N ASN A 97 5.75 22.30 -8.27
CA ASN A 97 6.12 23.71 -8.12
C ASN A 97 4.94 24.62 -7.70
N SER A 98 3.75 24.07 -7.52
CA SER A 98 2.57 24.84 -7.08
C SER A 98 2.47 24.90 -5.55
N ASP A 99 1.64 25.83 -5.06
CA ASP A 99 1.24 25.91 -3.64
C ASP A 99 0.07 24.96 -3.30
N ILE A 100 -0.40 24.15 -4.26
CA ILE A 100 -1.50 23.22 -4.05
C ILE A 100 -1.05 22.12 -3.08
N ILE A 101 -1.81 21.92 -2.00
CA ILE A 101 -1.56 20.88 -1.04
C ILE A 101 -1.99 19.55 -1.67
N LEU A 102 -1.13 18.54 -1.62
CA LEU A 102 -1.46 17.17 -2.00
C LEU A 102 -1.56 16.31 -0.75
N THR A 103 -2.69 15.64 -0.56
CA THR A 103 -2.86 14.59 0.47
C THR A 103 -3.17 13.25 -0.20
N ASN A 104 -2.86 12.16 0.48
CA ASN A 104 -3.11 10.82 -0.03
C ASN A 104 -3.78 9.90 0.99
N ALA A 105 -4.17 8.70 0.56
CA ALA A 105 -4.88 7.73 1.38
C ALA A 105 -3.95 6.70 2.06
N ARG A 106 -2.67 7.02 2.31
CA ARG A 106 -1.71 6.08 2.91
C ARG A 106 -2.16 5.48 4.25
N GLU A 107 -2.94 6.21 5.04
CA GLU A 107 -3.43 5.72 6.33
C GLU A 107 -4.68 4.82 6.20
N VAL A 108 -5.33 4.80 5.03
CA VAL A 108 -6.57 4.04 4.78
C VAL A 108 -6.28 2.54 4.64
N HIS A 109 -5.20 2.20 3.95
CA HIS A 109 -4.90 0.82 3.54
C HIS A 109 -4.15 0.00 4.61
N GLY A 110 -3.48 0.67 5.57
CA GLY A 110 -2.60 0.02 6.54
C GLY A 110 -3.20 -1.19 7.25
N PRO A 111 -4.38 -1.08 7.88
CA PRO A 111 -4.99 -2.20 8.61
C PRO A 111 -5.31 -3.41 7.75
N VAL A 112 -5.91 -3.20 6.56
CA VAL A 112 -6.31 -4.32 5.69
C VAL A 112 -5.10 -5.00 5.04
N VAL A 113 -4.09 -4.22 4.65
CA VAL A 113 -2.83 -4.79 4.13
C VAL A 113 -2.11 -5.59 5.23
N ALA A 114 -2.18 -5.15 6.49
CA ALA A 114 -1.62 -5.92 7.60
C ALA A 114 -2.33 -7.27 7.81
N GLU A 115 -3.66 -7.31 7.71
CA GLU A 115 -4.43 -8.55 7.74
C GLU A 115 -4.00 -9.50 6.60
N HIS A 116 -3.82 -8.96 5.40
CA HIS A 116 -3.36 -9.73 4.24
C HIS A 116 -1.94 -10.28 4.46
N VAL A 117 -1.00 -9.48 4.98
CA VAL A 117 0.36 -9.94 5.33
C VAL A 117 0.31 -11.10 6.32
N ILE A 118 -0.49 -10.98 7.38
CA ILE A 118 -0.63 -12.05 8.38
C ILE A 118 -1.24 -13.31 7.75
N ALA A 119 -2.23 -13.16 6.87
CA ALA A 119 -2.80 -14.28 6.12
C ALA A 119 -1.76 -14.98 5.24
N LEU A 120 -0.90 -14.21 4.53
CA LEU A 120 0.20 -14.76 3.73
C LEU A 120 1.24 -15.49 4.59
N ILE A 121 1.59 -14.94 5.76
CA ILE A 121 2.47 -15.61 6.73
C ILE A 121 1.89 -16.96 7.14
N PHE A 122 0.61 -16.99 7.53
CA PHE A 122 -0.05 -18.27 7.88
C PHE A 122 -0.15 -19.22 6.69
N ALA A 123 -0.47 -18.73 5.50
CA ALA A 123 -0.56 -19.53 4.30
C ALA A 123 0.77 -20.25 4.00
N LEU A 124 1.89 -19.53 4.12
CA LEU A 124 3.23 -20.11 3.94
C LEU A 124 3.61 -21.04 5.10
N ALA A 125 3.42 -20.61 6.36
CA ALA A 125 3.78 -21.37 7.56
C ALA A 125 3.04 -22.71 7.65
N LYS A 126 1.76 -22.73 7.24
CA LYS A 126 0.86 -23.90 7.35
C LYS A 126 0.66 -24.62 6.02
N LYS A 127 1.39 -24.24 4.96
CA LYS A 127 1.33 -24.86 3.62
C LYS A 127 -0.08 -24.95 3.03
N ILE A 128 -0.88 -23.89 3.28
CA ILE A 128 -2.27 -23.82 2.77
C ILE A 128 -2.30 -23.96 1.22
N PRO A 129 -1.42 -23.31 0.43
CA PRO A 129 -1.40 -23.49 -1.02
C PRO A 129 -1.15 -24.94 -1.45
N GLY A 130 -0.27 -25.65 -0.73
CA GLY A 130 -0.03 -27.09 -0.95
C GLY A 130 -1.27 -27.93 -0.67
N SER A 131 -1.96 -27.64 0.44
CA SER A 131 -3.21 -28.32 0.80
C SER A 131 -4.30 -28.12 -0.26
N VAL A 132 -4.45 -26.91 -0.80
CA VAL A 132 -5.42 -26.59 -1.88
C VAL A 132 -5.09 -27.41 -3.14
N ARG A 133 -3.81 -27.46 -3.57
CA ARG A 133 -3.40 -28.25 -4.72
C ARG A 133 -3.66 -29.75 -4.56
N LEU A 134 -3.54 -30.27 -3.34
CA LEU A 134 -3.85 -31.69 -3.05
C LEU A 134 -5.37 -31.93 -3.04
N GLN A 135 -6.14 -31.00 -2.50
CA GLN A 135 -7.60 -31.03 -2.53
C GLN A 135 -8.14 -31.08 -3.96
N GLU A 136 -7.62 -30.26 -4.87
CA GLU A 136 -7.99 -30.28 -6.30
C GLU A 136 -7.76 -31.64 -6.97
N LYS A 137 -6.76 -32.38 -6.48
CA LYS A 137 -6.42 -33.75 -6.95
C LYS A 137 -7.11 -34.86 -6.16
N HIS A 138 -7.98 -34.54 -5.21
CA HIS A 138 -8.62 -35.49 -4.28
C HIS A 138 -7.62 -36.34 -3.51
N ILE A 139 -6.44 -35.80 -3.13
CA ILE A 139 -5.39 -36.48 -2.40
C ILE A 139 -5.40 -36.10 -0.92
N TRP A 140 -5.54 -37.06 -0.02
CA TRP A 140 -5.32 -36.87 1.41
C TRP A 140 -3.80 -36.93 1.70
N GLY A 141 -3.11 -35.81 1.40
CA GLY A 141 -1.64 -35.75 1.31
C GLY A 141 -0.93 -35.37 2.60
N GLN A 142 -1.31 -35.90 3.74
CA GLN A 142 -0.76 -35.56 5.06
C GLN A 142 0.77 -35.76 5.10
N GLN A 143 1.26 -36.90 4.62
CA GLN A 143 2.69 -37.22 4.58
C GLN A 143 3.42 -36.31 3.56
N ILE A 144 2.81 -36.03 2.41
CA ILE A 144 3.38 -35.20 1.36
C ILE A 144 3.69 -33.79 1.91
N LEU A 145 2.73 -33.20 2.62
CA LEU A 145 2.89 -31.85 3.21
C LEU A 145 3.91 -31.84 4.35
N TRP A 146 4.01 -32.96 5.10
CA TRP A 146 5.00 -33.10 6.17
C TRP A 146 6.43 -33.19 5.65
N ASP A 147 6.65 -33.93 4.57
CA ASP A 147 7.98 -34.16 3.99
C ASP A 147 8.46 -32.98 3.12
N GLU A 148 7.55 -32.15 2.63
CA GLU A 148 7.89 -30.98 1.83
C GLU A 148 8.69 -29.95 2.65
N LEU A 149 9.80 -29.45 2.12
CA LEU A 149 10.64 -28.42 2.75
C LEU A 149 10.27 -27.01 2.24
N PRO A 150 10.37 -26.00 3.11
CA PRO A 150 10.58 -26.07 4.56
C PRO A 150 9.40 -26.74 5.27
N ARG A 151 9.63 -27.38 6.40
CA ARG A 151 8.56 -28.03 7.15
C ARG A 151 7.53 -27.04 7.68
N VAL A 152 6.32 -27.53 7.95
CA VAL A 152 5.26 -26.77 8.64
C VAL A 152 5.79 -26.20 9.96
N ARG A 153 5.54 -24.93 10.22
CA ARG A 153 6.06 -24.21 11.39
C ARG A 153 4.97 -23.57 12.22
N GLU A 154 5.30 -23.31 13.47
CA GLU A 154 4.60 -22.33 14.30
C GLU A 154 5.17 -20.95 14.04
N ILE A 155 4.32 -19.91 14.12
CA ILE A 155 4.76 -18.52 13.97
C ILE A 155 5.11 -17.86 15.31
N ALA A 156 4.63 -18.43 16.42
CA ALA A 156 5.05 -17.99 17.74
C ALA A 156 6.57 -18.14 17.89
N ALA A 157 7.22 -17.14 18.48
CA ALA A 157 8.67 -17.01 18.60
C ALA A 157 9.46 -16.89 17.27
N ALA A 158 8.82 -17.01 16.09
CA ALA A 158 9.47 -16.70 14.84
C ALA A 158 9.79 -15.18 14.74
N THR A 159 10.83 -14.84 13.99
CA THR A 159 11.25 -13.45 13.79
C THR A 159 10.63 -12.88 12.51
N LEU A 160 9.84 -11.82 12.65
CA LEU A 160 9.39 -10.99 11.54
C LEU A 160 10.41 -9.87 11.29
N GLY A 161 10.92 -9.77 10.07
CA GLY A 161 11.71 -8.64 9.57
C GLY A 161 10.82 -7.69 8.77
N MET A 162 10.60 -6.48 9.28
CA MET A 162 9.74 -5.48 8.63
C MET A 162 10.57 -4.44 7.91
N ILE A 163 10.54 -4.40 6.58
CA ILE A 163 11.21 -3.36 5.78
C ILE A 163 10.19 -2.25 5.46
N GLY A 164 10.31 -1.14 6.18
CA GLY A 164 9.38 -0.03 6.13
C GLY A 164 8.38 -0.01 7.29
N LEU A 165 8.64 0.83 8.30
CA LEU A 165 7.80 0.99 9.49
C LEU A 165 6.88 2.21 9.36
N GLY A 166 6.09 2.24 8.27
CA GLY A 166 5.10 3.27 7.94
C GLY A 166 3.66 2.86 8.29
N SER A 167 2.70 3.39 7.53
CA SER A 167 1.26 3.13 7.73
C SER A 167 0.86 1.65 7.60
N ILE A 168 1.58 0.88 6.79
CA ILE A 168 1.42 -0.58 6.66
C ILE A 168 2.23 -1.31 7.74
N GLY A 169 3.49 -0.94 7.93
CA GLY A 169 4.39 -1.65 8.85
C GLY A 169 3.92 -1.60 10.30
N ARG A 170 3.42 -0.46 10.78
CA ARG A 170 2.91 -0.32 12.16
C ARG A 170 1.81 -1.33 12.52
N PRO A 171 0.71 -1.47 11.74
CA PRO A 171 -0.30 -2.48 12.04
C PRO A 171 0.20 -3.92 11.85
N VAL A 172 1.12 -4.19 10.89
CA VAL A 172 1.77 -5.51 10.77
C VAL A 172 2.55 -5.85 12.03
N VAL A 173 3.39 -4.95 12.53
CA VAL A 173 4.14 -5.13 13.78
C VAL A 173 3.20 -5.45 14.95
N ARG A 174 2.12 -4.67 15.11
CA ARG A 174 1.13 -4.90 16.18
C ARG A 174 0.52 -6.29 16.12
N SER A 175 0.09 -6.72 14.91
CA SER A 175 -0.51 -8.05 14.72
C SER A 175 0.51 -9.17 14.96
N ALA A 176 1.73 -9.04 14.46
CA ALA A 176 2.80 -10.01 14.66
C ALA A 176 3.18 -10.16 16.14
N LYS A 177 3.27 -9.04 16.87
CA LYS A 177 3.52 -9.05 18.34
C LYS A 177 2.38 -9.75 19.10
N ALA A 178 1.13 -9.52 18.72
CA ALA A 178 -0.03 -10.20 19.32
C ALA A 178 -0.02 -11.72 19.08
N LEU A 179 0.62 -12.18 18.00
CA LEU A 179 0.80 -13.59 17.66
C LEU A 179 2.08 -14.20 18.27
N GLY A 180 2.77 -13.47 19.16
CA GLY A 180 3.96 -13.94 19.86
C GLY A 180 5.25 -13.93 19.02
N MET A 181 5.28 -13.23 17.90
CA MET A 181 6.49 -13.09 17.10
C MET A 181 7.48 -12.09 17.70
N ARG A 182 8.78 -12.34 17.49
CA ARG A 182 9.80 -11.31 17.62
C ARG A 182 9.77 -10.44 16.36
N VAL A 183 9.82 -9.12 16.51
CA VAL A 183 9.78 -8.19 15.38
C VAL A 183 11.02 -7.31 15.35
N ILE A 184 11.73 -7.32 14.24
CA ILE A 184 12.82 -6.41 13.93
C ILE A 184 12.45 -5.59 12.68
N ALA A 185 12.77 -4.31 12.65
CA ALA A 185 12.33 -3.45 11.56
C ALA A 185 13.46 -2.57 11.02
N VAL A 186 13.30 -2.15 9.75
CA VAL A 186 14.12 -1.08 9.14
C VAL A 186 13.22 0.09 8.78
N ARG A 187 13.66 1.29 9.13
CA ARG A 187 13.04 2.54 8.68
C ARG A 187 14.10 3.62 8.42
N GLU A 188 13.75 4.58 7.57
CA GLU A 188 14.66 5.68 7.18
C GLU A 188 15.08 6.53 8.40
N HIS A 189 14.19 6.69 9.37
CA HIS A 189 14.37 7.51 10.58
C HIS A 189 14.15 6.65 11.83
N PRO A 190 15.13 5.84 12.27
CA PRO A 190 14.97 4.96 13.44
C PRO A 190 14.72 5.71 14.74
N GLU A 191 15.17 6.96 14.85
CA GLU A 191 14.93 7.85 15.98
C GLU A 191 13.44 8.19 16.21
N LYS A 192 12.57 7.98 15.21
CA LYS A 192 11.11 8.20 15.35
C LYS A 192 10.37 7.13 16.17
N GLY A 193 11.12 6.18 16.74
CA GLY A 193 10.59 5.17 17.65
C GLY A 193 10.35 3.80 17.02
N SER A 194 10.09 2.82 17.88
CA SER A 194 10.02 1.40 17.51
C SER A 194 8.64 0.94 17.03
N GLU A 195 7.59 1.70 17.29
CA GLU A 195 6.20 1.33 16.96
C GLU A 195 5.80 -0.08 17.45
N GLY A 196 6.46 -0.55 18.53
CA GLY A 196 6.25 -1.87 19.12
C GLY A 196 7.18 -2.98 18.60
N ALA A 197 8.09 -2.69 17.66
CA ALA A 197 9.14 -3.63 17.26
C ALA A 197 10.18 -3.82 18.37
N ASP A 198 10.77 -5.02 18.47
CA ASP A 198 11.79 -5.34 19.48
C ASP A 198 13.15 -4.70 19.16
N ALA A 199 13.42 -4.45 17.87
CA ALA A 199 14.58 -3.67 17.42
C ALA A 199 14.25 -2.89 16.15
N VAL A 200 14.82 -1.69 16.00
CA VAL A 200 14.69 -0.86 14.80
C VAL A 200 16.07 -0.45 14.32
N PHE A 201 16.31 -0.68 13.06
CA PHE A 201 17.55 -0.39 12.36
C PHE A 201 17.37 0.76 11.36
N GLY A 202 18.47 1.43 11.04
CA GLY A 202 18.55 2.34 9.89
C GLY A 202 18.85 1.59 8.59
N PRO A 203 18.73 2.25 7.41
CA PRO A 203 18.98 1.64 6.11
C PRO A 203 20.35 0.95 5.97
N PRO A 204 21.46 1.45 6.56
CA PRO A 204 22.76 0.77 6.46
C PRO A 204 22.80 -0.62 7.11
N GLN A 205 21.88 -0.90 8.02
CA GLN A 205 21.84 -2.15 8.79
C GLN A 205 20.77 -3.12 8.26
N ILE A 206 20.23 -2.89 7.08
CA ILE A 206 19.14 -3.70 6.51
C ILE A 206 19.51 -5.18 6.39
N ASP A 207 20.77 -5.49 6.13
CA ASP A 207 21.27 -6.86 5.98
C ASP A 207 21.12 -7.68 7.27
N GLU A 208 21.11 -7.02 8.44
CA GLU A 208 20.84 -7.68 9.71
C GLU A 208 19.41 -8.23 9.77
N VAL A 209 18.45 -7.53 9.15
CA VAL A 209 17.08 -7.99 9.08
C VAL A 209 16.97 -9.20 8.16
N PHE A 210 17.67 -9.20 7.01
CA PHE A 210 17.69 -10.37 6.11
C PHE A 210 18.30 -11.59 6.78
N ARG A 211 19.37 -11.44 7.57
CA ARG A 211 20.02 -12.58 8.27
C ARG A 211 19.17 -13.15 9.40
N GLN A 212 18.45 -12.32 10.14
CA GLN A 212 17.78 -12.73 11.37
C GLN A 212 16.34 -13.17 11.18
N ALA A 213 15.63 -12.68 10.14
CA ALA A 213 14.21 -12.91 9.96
C ALA A 213 13.88 -14.32 9.47
N ASP A 214 12.76 -14.86 9.95
CA ASP A 214 12.08 -16.03 9.41
C ASP A 214 11.03 -15.65 8.36
N TYR A 215 10.45 -14.47 8.50
CA TYR A 215 9.53 -13.83 7.56
C TYR A 215 9.97 -12.40 7.29
N ILE A 216 10.26 -12.06 6.04
CA ILE A 216 10.69 -10.72 5.64
C ILE A 216 9.53 -10.05 4.89
N VAL A 217 9.03 -8.94 5.40
CA VAL A 217 7.92 -8.20 4.80
C VAL A 217 8.42 -6.88 4.23
N LEU A 218 8.19 -6.69 2.93
CA LEU A 218 8.53 -5.46 2.21
C LEU A 218 7.28 -4.56 2.11
N ALA A 219 7.32 -3.39 2.76
CA ALA A 219 6.28 -2.36 2.70
C ALA A 219 6.88 -0.95 2.65
N ALA A 220 8.06 -0.82 2.06
CA ALA A 220 8.73 0.45 1.82
C ALA A 220 8.27 1.09 0.49
N PRO A 221 8.37 2.42 0.33
CA PRO A 221 8.21 3.06 -0.97
C PRO A 221 9.38 2.69 -1.90
N VAL A 222 9.17 2.80 -3.22
CA VAL A 222 10.25 2.66 -4.19
C VAL A 222 10.99 3.99 -4.29
N THR A 223 12.29 3.93 -4.03
CA THR A 223 13.26 5.01 -4.19
C THR A 223 14.50 4.46 -4.87
N ALA A 224 15.47 5.30 -5.18
CA ALA A 224 16.76 4.85 -5.72
C ALA A 224 17.47 3.86 -4.77
N SER A 225 17.29 4.00 -3.45
CA SER A 225 17.92 3.14 -2.44
C SER A 225 17.12 1.87 -2.10
N THR A 226 15.83 1.82 -2.44
CA THR A 226 14.97 0.67 -2.13
C THR A 226 14.63 -0.17 -3.35
N LYS A 227 14.89 0.31 -4.57
CA LYS A 227 14.74 -0.48 -5.79
C LYS A 227 15.61 -1.74 -5.71
N ALA A 228 15.01 -2.90 -6.01
CA ALA A 228 15.65 -4.21 -5.88
C ALA A 228 16.32 -4.41 -4.50
N ILE A 229 15.63 -3.96 -3.44
CA ILE A 229 16.17 -4.12 -2.07
C ILE A 229 16.29 -5.59 -1.68
N ALA A 230 15.42 -6.47 -2.21
CA ALA A 230 15.56 -7.93 -2.15
C ALA A 230 16.22 -8.41 -3.45
N ASN A 231 17.53 -8.22 -3.55
CA ASN A 231 18.39 -8.66 -4.65
C ASN A 231 19.08 -9.99 -4.34
N ALA A 232 19.86 -10.52 -5.30
CA ALA A 232 20.56 -11.78 -5.15
C ALA A 232 21.49 -11.83 -3.93
N GLU A 233 22.21 -10.73 -3.64
CA GLU A 233 23.14 -10.63 -2.50
C GLU A 233 22.39 -10.76 -1.18
N ARG A 234 21.28 -10.04 -0.98
CA ARG A 234 20.45 -10.12 0.24
C ARG A 234 19.67 -11.41 0.35
N LEU A 235 19.20 -11.96 -0.77
CA LEU A 235 18.57 -13.29 -0.78
C LEU A 235 19.56 -14.41 -0.41
N ALA A 236 20.86 -14.21 -0.58
CA ALA A 236 21.90 -15.13 -0.11
C ALA A 236 22.19 -15.02 1.41
N LEU A 237 21.73 -13.95 2.07
CA LEU A 237 21.91 -13.76 3.51
C LEU A 237 20.80 -14.41 4.35
N VAL A 238 19.65 -14.72 3.74
CA VAL A 238 18.48 -15.20 4.47
C VAL A 238 18.68 -16.62 5.00
N LYS A 239 17.93 -16.98 6.05
CA LYS A 239 17.87 -18.36 6.50
C LYS A 239 17.27 -19.25 5.40
N PRO A 240 17.73 -20.50 5.24
CA PRO A 240 17.23 -21.39 4.17
C PRO A 240 15.70 -21.60 4.20
N ASP A 241 15.12 -21.51 5.39
CA ASP A 241 13.66 -21.66 5.57
C ASP A 241 12.92 -20.33 5.65
N ALA A 242 13.56 -19.18 5.45
CA ALA A 242 12.91 -17.88 5.52
C ALA A 242 11.92 -17.70 4.35
N CYS A 243 10.92 -16.86 4.57
CA CYS A 243 9.96 -16.48 3.54
C CYS A 243 9.97 -14.98 3.30
N LEU A 244 9.92 -14.56 2.02
CA LEU A 244 9.81 -13.17 1.60
C LEU A 244 8.36 -12.83 1.24
N ILE A 245 7.84 -11.71 1.74
CA ILE A 245 6.49 -11.23 1.45
C ILE A 245 6.60 -9.79 0.92
N ASN A 246 6.06 -9.53 -0.27
CA ASN A 246 6.05 -8.18 -0.84
C ASN A 246 4.62 -7.67 -1.03
N VAL A 247 4.26 -6.67 -0.25
CA VAL A 247 2.99 -5.91 -0.34
C VAL A 247 3.23 -4.42 -0.58
N GLY A 248 4.48 -4.04 -0.86
CA GLY A 248 4.87 -2.67 -1.14
C GLY A 248 4.73 -2.32 -2.62
N ARG A 249 5.77 -2.61 -3.39
CA ARG A 249 5.80 -2.43 -4.85
C ARG A 249 6.67 -3.52 -5.48
N GLY A 250 6.31 -3.96 -6.68
CA GLY A 250 7.05 -5.01 -7.39
C GLY A 250 8.54 -4.70 -7.55
N GLN A 251 8.87 -3.44 -7.82
CA GLN A 251 10.26 -3.00 -8.01
C GLN A 251 11.16 -3.13 -6.77
N LEU A 252 10.62 -3.48 -5.60
CA LEU A 252 11.42 -3.78 -4.41
C LEU A 252 12.15 -5.12 -4.51
N VAL A 253 11.69 -6.01 -5.38
CA VAL A 253 12.23 -7.37 -5.56
C VAL A 253 12.90 -7.48 -6.91
N ASP A 254 14.07 -8.10 -6.93
CA ASP A 254 14.68 -8.65 -8.14
C ASP A 254 14.00 -10.01 -8.43
N GLU A 255 12.97 -10.00 -9.30
CA GLU A 255 12.17 -11.19 -9.60
C GLU A 255 13.01 -12.37 -10.14
N PRO A 256 13.94 -12.19 -11.10
CA PRO A 256 14.84 -13.23 -11.54
C PRO A 256 15.66 -13.86 -10.39
N ALA A 257 16.22 -13.01 -9.52
CA ALA A 257 17.01 -13.47 -8.38
C ALA A 257 16.15 -14.26 -7.37
N LEU A 258 14.93 -13.78 -7.08
CA LEU A 258 14.00 -14.49 -6.20
C LEU A 258 13.57 -15.84 -6.80
N ALA A 259 13.23 -15.86 -8.09
CA ALA A 259 12.83 -17.10 -8.78
C ALA A 259 13.96 -18.16 -8.77
N SER A 260 15.23 -17.73 -8.98
CA SER A 260 16.40 -18.59 -8.88
C SER A 260 16.56 -19.12 -7.45
N ALA A 261 16.50 -18.24 -6.44
CA ALA A 261 16.64 -18.62 -5.04
C ALA A 261 15.58 -19.64 -4.57
N LEU A 262 14.33 -19.50 -5.06
CA LEU A 262 13.24 -20.45 -4.77
C LEU A 262 13.45 -21.80 -5.45
N ARG A 263 13.83 -21.80 -6.75
CA ARG A 263 14.12 -23.06 -7.49
C ARG A 263 15.30 -23.81 -6.90
N GLU A 264 16.32 -23.10 -6.46
CA GLU A 264 17.52 -23.64 -5.83
C GLU A 264 17.33 -23.96 -4.33
N LYS A 265 16.12 -23.71 -3.78
CA LYS A 265 15.77 -23.93 -2.37
C LYS A 265 16.69 -23.17 -1.39
N LYS A 266 17.22 -22.01 -1.81
CA LYS A 266 18.00 -21.10 -0.97
C LYS A 266 17.14 -20.28 -0.01
N ILE A 267 15.84 -20.16 -0.32
CA ILE A 267 14.83 -19.54 0.50
C ILE A 267 13.61 -20.46 0.56
N GLY A 268 12.92 -20.50 1.70
CA GLY A 268 11.84 -21.44 1.96
C GLY A 268 10.56 -21.18 1.18
N GLY A 269 10.27 -19.90 0.88
CA GLY A 269 9.07 -19.51 0.14
C GLY A 269 8.99 -18.01 -0.08
N ALA A 270 8.03 -17.60 -0.90
CA ALA A 270 7.68 -16.18 -1.06
C ALA A 270 6.19 -15.99 -1.30
N ALA A 271 5.71 -14.78 -1.01
CA ALA A 271 4.39 -14.30 -1.40
C ALA A 271 4.50 -12.90 -2.00
N LEU A 272 4.00 -12.74 -3.21
CA LEU A 272 4.02 -11.48 -3.94
C LEU A 272 2.60 -11.03 -4.25
N ASP A 273 2.22 -9.87 -3.75
CA ASP A 273 0.95 -9.22 -4.07
C ASP A 273 1.10 -8.17 -5.19
N VAL A 274 2.34 -7.76 -5.46
CA VAL A 274 2.67 -6.66 -6.39
C VAL A 274 3.83 -7.05 -7.30
N PHE A 275 3.79 -6.53 -8.56
CA PHE A 275 4.76 -6.83 -9.61
C PHE A 275 5.24 -5.55 -10.29
N PRO A 276 6.46 -5.53 -10.88
CA PRO A 276 6.97 -4.37 -11.63
C PRO A 276 6.07 -3.98 -12.81
N LYS A 277 5.41 -4.97 -13.43
CA LYS A 277 4.45 -4.79 -14.50
C LYS A 277 3.16 -5.53 -14.11
N GLU A 278 2.06 -4.80 -14.05
CA GLU A 278 0.73 -5.31 -13.72
C GLU A 278 -0.26 -4.98 -14.83
N PRO A 279 -1.17 -5.90 -15.19
CA PRO A 279 -1.29 -7.28 -14.68
C PRO A 279 -0.07 -8.14 -15.02
N LEU A 280 0.24 -9.13 -14.13
CA LEU A 280 1.27 -10.12 -14.43
C LEU A 280 0.91 -10.89 -15.71
N ALA A 281 1.82 -10.93 -16.66
CA ALA A 281 1.59 -11.56 -17.95
C ALA A 281 1.27 -13.06 -17.79
N ALA A 282 0.37 -13.58 -18.62
CA ALA A 282 -0.08 -14.98 -18.56
C ALA A 282 1.06 -15.99 -18.83
N ASP A 283 2.09 -15.58 -19.55
CA ASP A 283 3.30 -16.34 -19.88
C ASP A 283 4.47 -16.06 -18.90
N SER A 284 4.22 -15.36 -17.80
CA SER A 284 5.26 -15.06 -16.82
C SER A 284 5.81 -16.37 -16.20
N PRO A 285 7.13 -16.53 -16.17
CA PRO A 285 7.75 -17.70 -15.55
C PRO A 285 7.55 -17.76 -14.02
N LEU A 286 6.99 -16.72 -13.40
CA LEU A 286 6.70 -16.68 -11.98
C LEU A 286 5.52 -17.61 -11.60
N TRP A 287 4.58 -17.86 -12.53
CA TRP A 287 3.46 -18.76 -12.24
C TRP A 287 3.88 -20.18 -11.85
N ASP A 288 5.01 -20.65 -12.39
CA ASP A 288 5.54 -22.00 -12.18
C ASP A 288 6.68 -22.06 -11.16
N VAL A 289 6.96 -20.96 -10.45
CA VAL A 289 8.01 -20.96 -9.42
C VAL A 289 7.53 -21.70 -8.18
N PRO A 290 8.26 -22.75 -7.72
CA PRO A 290 7.86 -23.49 -6.53
C PRO A 290 7.88 -22.61 -5.29
N ASN A 291 6.97 -22.88 -4.36
CA ASN A 291 6.83 -22.15 -3.09
C ASN A 291 6.64 -20.62 -3.25
N LEU A 292 6.16 -20.16 -4.41
CA LEU A 292 5.72 -18.80 -4.65
C LEU A 292 4.19 -18.73 -4.57
N LEU A 293 3.67 -17.92 -3.67
CA LEU A 293 2.26 -17.56 -3.59
C LEU A 293 2.04 -16.19 -4.25
N ILE A 294 1.14 -16.13 -5.22
CA ILE A 294 0.80 -14.91 -5.94
C ILE A 294 -0.60 -14.48 -5.55
N THR A 295 -0.75 -13.22 -5.16
CA THR A 295 -2.05 -12.55 -5.05
C THR A 295 -2.09 -11.36 -6.02
N PRO A 296 -3.20 -11.12 -6.75
CA PRO A 296 -3.22 -10.17 -7.87
C PRO A 296 -3.52 -8.74 -7.38
N HIS A 297 -2.62 -8.14 -6.60
CA HIS A 297 -2.69 -6.79 -6.03
C HIS A 297 -3.99 -6.59 -5.22
N THR A 298 -4.28 -7.54 -4.35
CA THR A 298 -5.52 -7.60 -3.55
C THR A 298 -5.33 -7.30 -2.08
N ALA A 299 -4.10 -7.01 -1.65
CA ALA A 299 -3.80 -6.75 -0.23
C ALA A 299 -4.63 -5.62 0.39
N ALA A 300 -5.10 -4.68 -0.42
CA ALA A 300 -5.94 -3.57 0.02
C ALA A 300 -7.46 -3.81 -0.14
N PHE A 301 -7.90 -5.00 -0.54
CA PHE A 301 -9.32 -5.30 -0.74
C PHE A 301 -10.07 -5.40 0.59
N THR A 302 -11.16 -4.64 0.71
CA THR A 302 -12.03 -4.63 1.88
C THR A 302 -13.37 -3.99 1.53
N ASP A 303 -14.45 -4.48 2.15
CA ASP A 303 -15.80 -3.91 2.09
C ASP A 303 -15.88 -2.52 2.77
N LYS A 304 -14.90 -2.19 3.62
CA LYS A 304 -14.85 -0.94 4.40
C LYS A 304 -13.96 0.15 3.79
N LEU A 305 -13.51 -0.03 2.54
CA LEU A 305 -12.56 0.88 1.89
C LEU A 305 -13.06 2.34 1.91
N TRP A 306 -14.25 2.57 1.37
CA TRP A 306 -14.78 3.92 1.21
C TRP A 306 -15.23 4.56 2.53
N GLU A 307 -15.56 3.79 3.54
CA GLU A 307 -15.80 4.33 4.88
C GLU A 307 -14.53 4.85 5.54
N ARG A 308 -13.40 4.16 5.33
CA ARG A 308 -12.09 4.64 5.77
C ARG A 308 -11.65 5.89 4.98
N HIS A 309 -11.86 5.90 3.66
CA HIS A 309 -11.66 7.11 2.84
C HIS A 309 -12.51 8.27 3.34
N TYR A 310 -13.79 8.00 3.63
CA TYR A 310 -14.68 9.02 4.15
C TYR A 310 -14.16 9.60 5.47
N SER A 311 -13.76 8.75 6.40
CA SER A 311 -13.24 9.19 7.71
C SER A 311 -12.02 10.10 7.57
N LEU A 312 -11.05 9.71 6.75
CA LEU A 312 -9.85 10.52 6.51
C LEU A 312 -10.18 11.82 5.77
N PHE A 313 -10.98 11.73 4.69
CA PHE A 313 -11.28 12.89 3.86
C PHE A 313 -12.17 13.90 4.58
N SER A 314 -13.22 13.46 5.29
CA SER A 314 -14.10 14.34 6.04
C SER A 314 -13.37 15.04 7.20
N GLU A 315 -12.44 14.36 7.86
CA GLU A 315 -11.59 14.99 8.86
C GLU A 315 -10.65 16.04 8.22
N ASN A 316 -10.03 15.71 7.10
CA ASN A 316 -9.22 16.69 6.36
C ASN A 316 -10.05 17.86 5.84
N LEU A 317 -11.30 17.63 5.43
CA LEU A 317 -12.18 18.73 4.99
C LEU A 317 -12.55 19.65 6.17
N ARG A 318 -12.83 19.13 7.38
CA ARG A 318 -13.01 19.94 8.58
C ARG A 318 -11.77 20.79 8.89
N ARG A 319 -10.59 20.18 8.84
CA ARG A 319 -9.31 20.87 9.07
C ARG A 319 -9.07 21.96 8.05
N TYR A 320 -9.31 21.66 6.77
CA TYR A 320 -9.17 22.63 5.69
C TYR A 320 -10.09 23.86 5.90
N LEU A 321 -11.36 23.61 6.20
CA LEU A 321 -12.36 24.65 6.43
C LEU A 321 -12.07 25.51 7.66
N SER A 322 -11.37 24.95 8.66
CA SER A 322 -10.96 25.65 9.89
C SER A 322 -9.51 26.15 9.87
N GLY A 323 -8.80 26.03 8.73
CA GLY A 323 -7.41 26.50 8.60
C GLY A 323 -6.39 25.68 9.40
N GLN A 324 -6.73 24.44 9.76
CA GLN A 324 -5.83 23.53 10.48
C GLN A 324 -4.95 22.71 9.51
N PRO A 325 -3.77 22.25 9.94
CA PRO A 325 -2.92 21.39 9.13
C PRO A 325 -3.63 20.10 8.73
N LEU A 326 -3.52 19.72 7.45
CA LEU A 326 -4.11 18.49 6.93
C LEU A 326 -3.31 17.24 7.36
N LEU A 327 -3.99 16.11 7.41
CA LEU A 327 -3.40 14.79 7.63
C LEU A 327 -2.91 14.20 6.30
N ALA A 328 -1.92 13.30 6.37
CA ALA A 328 -1.39 12.57 5.22
C ALA A 328 -0.94 13.49 4.06
N VAL A 329 -0.36 14.66 4.38
CA VAL A 329 0.23 15.56 3.39
C VAL A 329 1.44 14.89 2.74
N VAL A 330 1.51 14.96 1.43
CA VAL A 330 2.60 14.41 0.62
C VAL A 330 3.70 15.45 0.45
N ASP A 331 4.93 15.06 0.70
CA ASP A 331 6.10 15.79 0.23
C ASP A 331 6.20 15.59 -1.29
N LYS A 332 5.76 16.59 -2.07
CA LYS A 332 5.70 16.51 -3.53
C LYS A 332 7.08 16.33 -4.18
N ARG A 333 8.17 16.74 -3.52
CA ARG A 333 9.54 16.57 -4.04
C ARG A 333 10.05 15.14 -3.81
N LYS A 334 9.66 14.52 -2.69
CA LYS A 334 10.00 13.13 -2.38
C LYS A 334 9.02 12.13 -3.01
N GLY A 335 7.79 12.56 -3.34
CA GLY A 335 6.75 11.72 -3.94
C GLY A 335 6.01 10.80 -2.94
N TYR A 336 6.12 11.07 -1.61
CA TYR A 336 5.45 10.28 -0.56
C TYR A 336 5.18 11.07 0.73
#